data_87756481ed16755416dd391904a69d7a
#
_entry.id   87756481ed16755416dd391904a69d7a
#
_cell.length_a   1.000
_cell.length_b   1.000
_cell.length_c   1.000
_cell.angle_alpha   90.00
_cell.angle_beta   90.00
_cell.angle_gamma   90.00
#
_symmetry.space_group_name_H-M   'P 1'
#
loop_
_entity.id
_entity.type
_entity.pdbx_description
1 polymer ?
#
loop_
_entity_poly.entity_id
_entity_poly.type
_entity_poly.pdbx_seq_one_letter_code
_entity_poly.pdbx_strand_id
1 'polypeptide(L)'
;MTGCASVDMASKEQSTKAKEFQNPPAGKAGVYLYRNSAFGQALSKDLRIDDNCVGASAPNVFFYTQVDGGKKHVVETESEFSPNKMEVMFESGKNYFIRQFIKLGAFVGGADLEQVSEAQGKADVAKLEMAQGGKCRPPVK
;
A
#
# COMPACT_ATOMS: atom_id res chain seq x y z
N MET A 1 -27.20 -1.82 0.70
CA MET A 1 -26.26 -2.95 0.78
C MET A 1 -24.88 -2.43 1.16
N THR A 2 -24.36 -2.94 2.27
CA THR A 2 -22.99 -2.63 2.63
C THR A 2 -22.07 -3.49 1.79
N GLY A 3 -21.46 -2.89 0.79
CA GLY A 3 -20.49 -3.60 -0.04
C GLY A 3 -19.10 -3.52 0.54
N CYS A 4 -18.18 -4.28 -0.01
CA CYS A 4 -16.75 -4.12 0.24
C CYS A 4 -16.29 -2.83 -0.44
N ALA A 5 -15.28 -2.19 0.13
CA ALA A 5 -14.59 -1.12 -0.57
C ALA A 5 -14.02 -1.66 -1.88
N SER A 6 -14.06 -0.86 -2.92
CA SER A 6 -13.50 -1.23 -4.21
C SER A 6 -12.75 -0.04 -4.80
N VAL A 7 -11.76 -0.35 -5.63
CA VAL A 7 -10.95 0.66 -6.31
C VAL A 7 -10.73 0.20 -7.75
N ASP A 8 -10.34 1.13 -8.60
CA ASP A 8 -10.01 0.79 -9.98
C ASP A 8 -8.79 -0.14 -9.98
N MET A 9 -8.88 -1.19 -10.78
CA MET A 9 -7.81 -2.18 -10.84
C MET A 9 -6.90 -1.92 -12.04
N ALA A 10 -5.63 -2.21 -11.88
CA ALA A 10 -4.68 -2.22 -12.97
C ALA A 10 -5.00 -3.37 -13.93
N SER A 11 -4.42 -3.36 -15.11
CA SER A 11 -4.61 -4.46 -16.05
C SER A 11 -4.05 -5.75 -15.47
N LYS A 12 -4.58 -6.87 -15.94
CA LYS A 12 -4.09 -8.17 -15.51
C LYS A 12 -2.62 -8.37 -15.88
N GLU A 13 -2.19 -7.82 -17.01
CA GLU A 13 -0.79 -7.87 -17.42
C GLU A 13 0.11 -7.13 -16.45
N GLN A 14 -0.28 -5.93 -16.03
CA GLN A 14 0.47 -5.15 -15.05
C GLN A 14 0.54 -5.87 -13.71
N SER A 15 -0.58 -6.45 -13.28
CA SER A 15 -0.64 -7.21 -12.02
C SER A 15 0.32 -8.41 -12.08
N THR A 16 0.26 -9.19 -13.14
CA THR A 16 1.11 -10.37 -13.32
C THR A 16 2.58 -9.98 -13.35
N LYS A 17 2.92 -8.91 -14.07
CA LYS A 17 4.31 -8.45 -14.15
C LYS A 17 4.83 -8.00 -12.80
N ALA A 18 4.04 -7.24 -12.04
CA ALA A 18 4.44 -6.79 -10.70
C ALA A 18 4.68 -7.98 -9.77
N LYS A 19 3.91 -9.06 -9.93
CA LYS A 19 4.04 -10.27 -9.12
C LYS A 19 5.23 -11.16 -9.53
N GLU A 20 6.01 -10.75 -10.52
CA GLU A 20 7.30 -11.39 -10.81
C GLU A 20 8.38 -10.92 -9.84
N PHE A 21 8.13 -9.84 -9.11
CA PHE A 21 9.01 -9.30 -8.08
C PHE A 21 10.43 -9.00 -8.56
N GLN A 22 10.54 -8.49 -9.79
CA GLN A 22 11.84 -8.11 -10.33
C GLN A 22 12.45 -6.99 -9.52
N ASN A 23 13.76 -7.01 -9.37
CA ASN A 23 14.47 -5.93 -8.69
C ASN A 23 14.31 -4.63 -9.48
N PRO A 24 14.10 -3.50 -8.78
CA PRO A 24 14.04 -2.22 -9.46
C PRO A 24 15.41 -1.82 -10.01
N PRO A 25 15.45 -0.89 -10.97
CA PRO A 25 16.73 -0.45 -11.51
C PRO A 25 17.59 0.24 -10.45
N ALA A 26 18.90 0.31 -10.70
CA ALA A 26 19.83 1.00 -9.82
C ALA A 26 19.36 2.44 -9.57
N GLY A 27 19.49 2.89 -8.35
CA GLY A 27 19.01 4.21 -7.90
C GLY A 27 17.56 4.24 -7.46
N LYS A 28 16.81 3.16 -7.69
CA LYS A 28 15.40 3.06 -7.29
C LYS A 28 15.19 1.93 -6.29
N ALA A 29 14.16 2.07 -5.47
CA ALA A 29 13.65 1.02 -4.59
C ALA A 29 12.22 0.72 -5.00
N GLY A 30 11.84 -0.55 -4.97
CA GLY A 30 10.46 -0.96 -5.22
C GLY A 30 9.70 -1.05 -3.91
N VAL A 31 8.47 -0.56 -3.90
CA VAL A 31 7.62 -0.59 -2.70
C VAL A 31 6.28 -1.20 -3.06
N TYR A 32 5.96 -2.30 -2.40
CA TYR A 32 4.66 -2.96 -2.48
C TYR A 32 3.88 -2.60 -1.23
N LEU A 33 2.74 -1.94 -1.41
CA LEU A 33 1.83 -1.62 -0.31
C LEU A 33 0.58 -2.45 -0.54
N TYR A 34 0.14 -3.18 0.48
CA TYR A 34 -0.97 -4.11 0.27
C TYR A 34 -1.85 -4.26 1.50
N ARG A 35 -3.05 -4.74 1.25
CA ARG A 35 -4.06 -5.01 2.27
C ARG A 35 -4.67 -6.38 1.98
N ASN A 36 -4.46 -7.32 2.89
CA ASN A 36 -4.86 -8.71 2.68
C ASN A 36 -5.84 -9.24 3.73
N SER A 37 -6.44 -8.34 4.53
CA SER A 37 -7.42 -8.72 5.54
C SER A 37 -8.81 -8.28 5.13
N ALA A 38 -9.82 -9.09 5.44
CA ALA A 38 -11.22 -8.75 5.24
C ALA A 38 -11.79 -7.88 6.36
N PHE A 39 -11.09 -7.75 7.50
CA PHE A 39 -11.55 -6.90 8.60
C PHE A 39 -11.67 -5.46 8.12
N GLY A 40 -12.82 -4.82 8.39
CA GLY A 40 -13.08 -3.48 7.91
C GLY A 40 -13.29 -3.39 6.41
N GLN A 41 -13.85 -4.42 5.79
CA GLN A 41 -13.93 -4.57 4.33
C GLN A 41 -14.66 -3.42 3.63
N ALA A 42 -15.51 -2.68 4.32
CA ALA A 42 -16.21 -1.55 3.73
C ALA A 42 -15.38 -0.25 3.73
N LEU A 43 -14.21 -0.27 4.37
CA LEU A 43 -13.38 0.91 4.52
C LEU A 43 -12.33 1.00 3.42
N SER A 44 -12.14 2.21 2.89
CA SER A 44 -11.05 2.56 1.99
C SER A 44 -10.17 3.58 2.70
N LYS A 45 -8.86 3.38 2.68
CA LYS A 45 -7.90 4.25 3.37
C LYS A 45 -6.78 4.63 2.42
N ASP A 46 -6.55 5.92 2.27
CA ASP A 46 -5.53 6.44 1.36
C ASP A 46 -4.12 6.10 1.86
N LEU A 47 -3.26 5.78 0.91
CA LEU A 47 -1.84 5.51 1.13
C LEU A 47 -1.01 6.57 0.41
N ARG A 48 0.03 7.06 1.10
CA ARG A 48 0.95 8.07 0.55
C ARG A 48 2.39 7.71 0.89
N ILE A 49 3.30 8.14 0.03
CA ILE A 49 4.74 8.11 0.31
C ILE A 49 5.26 9.52 0.07
N ASP A 50 5.88 10.12 1.08
CA ASP A 50 6.42 11.49 1.01
C ASP A 50 5.35 12.48 0.52
N ASP A 51 4.14 12.35 1.07
CA ASP A 51 2.96 13.15 0.73
C ASP A 51 2.41 12.93 -0.69
N ASN A 52 3.01 12.05 -1.46
CA ASN A 52 2.51 11.71 -2.80
C ASN A 52 1.51 10.57 -2.72
N CYS A 53 0.39 10.72 -3.40
CA CYS A 53 -0.66 9.71 -3.40
C CYS A 53 -0.19 8.42 -4.09
N VAL A 54 -0.27 7.30 -3.35
CA VAL A 54 -0.12 5.97 -3.94
C VAL A 54 -1.47 5.46 -4.42
N GLY A 55 -2.49 5.60 -3.59
CA GLY A 55 -3.85 5.20 -3.94
C GLY A 55 -4.72 4.95 -2.73
N ALA A 56 -6.00 4.81 -2.96
CA ALA A 56 -6.97 4.42 -1.93
C ALA A 56 -7.08 2.91 -1.90
N SER A 57 -6.94 2.32 -0.71
CA SER A 57 -6.94 0.87 -0.57
C SER A 57 -8.33 0.25 -0.57
N ALA A 58 -8.37 -1.03 -0.85
CA ALA A 58 -9.55 -1.87 -0.73
C ALA A 58 -9.07 -3.27 -0.29
N PRO A 59 -9.98 -4.16 0.16
CA PRO A 59 -9.57 -5.51 0.52
C PRO A 59 -8.90 -6.24 -0.64
N ASN A 60 -7.85 -6.95 -0.34
CA ASN A 60 -7.18 -7.88 -1.26
C ASN A 60 -6.59 -7.24 -2.51
N VAL A 61 -6.07 -6.01 -2.36
CA VAL A 61 -5.35 -5.33 -3.44
C VAL A 61 -3.95 -4.99 -2.99
N PHE A 62 -3.06 -4.80 -3.97
CA PHE A 62 -1.76 -4.22 -3.71
C PHE A 62 -1.48 -3.09 -4.69
N PHE A 63 -0.58 -2.20 -4.27
CA PHE A 63 -0.01 -1.16 -5.12
C PHE A 63 1.49 -1.42 -5.24
N TYR A 64 2.04 -1.12 -6.39
CA TYR A 64 3.48 -1.12 -6.59
C TYR A 64 3.92 0.24 -7.09
N THR A 65 4.95 0.79 -6.48
CA THR A 65 5.55 2.03 -6.95
C THR A 65 7.07 1.97 -6.76
N GLN A 66 7.78 2.84 -7.45
CA GLN A 66 9.22 2.98 -7.27
C GLN A 66 9.50 4.36 -6.69
N VAL A 67 10.45 4.41 -5.77
CA VAL A 67 10.92 5.64 -5.14
C VAL A 67 12.43 5.70 -5.26
N ASP A 68 13.02 6.85 -4.97
CA ASP A 68 14.48 6.95 -4.95
C ASP A 68 15.05 6.06 -3.85
N GLY A 69 16.07 5.27 -4.21
CA GLY A 69 16.76 4.42 -3.24
C GLY A 69 17.85 5.18 -2.53
N GLY A 70 18.26 4.65 -1.37
CA GLY A 70 19.37 5.19 -0.60
C GLY A 70 19.00 6.34 0.31
N LYS A 71 17.73 6.54 0.59
CA LYS A 71 17.29 7.57 1.52
C LYS A 71 16.02 7.17 2.24
N LYS A 72 15.71 7.89 3.31
CA LYS A 72 14.51 7.67 4.11
C LYS A 72 13.29 8.25 3.42
N HIS A 73 12.17 7.54 3.55
CA HIS A 73 10.87 7.96 3.06
C HIS A 73 9.84 7.84 4.17
N VAL A 74 8.78 8.62 4.10
CA VAL A 74 7.67 8.54 5.04
C VAL A 74 6.51 7.86 4.33
N VAL A 75 6.12 6.69 4.81
CA VAL A 75 4.94 5.97 4.32
C VAL A 75 3.78 6.28 5.26
N GLU A 76 2.65 6.62 4.68
CA GLU A 76 1.52 7.12 5.45
C GLU A 76 0.24 6.40 5.04
N THR A 77 -0.60 6.10 6.03
CA THR A 77 -1.97 5.64 5.79
C THR A 77 -2.94 6.59 6.45
N GLU A 78 -4.03 6.87 5.77
CA GLU A 78 -5.18 7.51 6.38
C GLU A 78 -5.70 6.63 7.53
N SER A 79 -6.15 7.26 8.60
CA SER A 79 -6.72 6.56 9.74
C SER A 79 -7.95 7.33 10.22
N GLU A 80 -8.41 7.10 11.47
CA GLU A 80 -9.67 7.71 11.93
C GLU A 80 -9.54 9.22 12.15
N PHE A 81 -8.60 9.64 13.00
CA PHE A 81 -8.47 11.06 13.38
C PHE A 81 -7.29 11.73 12.70
N SER A 82 -6.21 11.05 12.59
CA SER A 82 -4.99 11.56 11.95
C SER A 82 -4.28 10.41 11.27
N PRO A 83 -3.49 10.70 10.24
CA PRO A 83 -2.76 9.61 9.55
C PRO A 83 -1.74 8.95 10.47
N ASN A 84 -1.48 7.67 10.20
CA ASN A 84 -0.35 6.96 10.79
C ASN A 84 0.80 6.95 9.80
N LYS A 85 1.99 7.20 10.29
CA LYS A 85 3.19 7.34 9.48
C LYS A 85 4.27 6.39 9.96
N MET A 86 5.08 5.90 9.01
CA MET A 86 6.27 5.13 9.34
C MET A 86 7.41 5.63 8.46
N GLU A 87 8.57 5.83 9.06
CA GLU A 87 9.77 6.23 8.34
C GLU A 87 10.57 4.98 8.00
N VAL A 88 10.92 4.81 6.74
CA VAL A 88 11.64 3.63 6.27
C VAL A 88 12.80 4.06 5.38
N MET A 89 13.96 3.45 5.59
CA MET A 89 15.09 3.58 4.70
C MET A 89 14.92 2.55 3.57
N PHE A 90 14.75 3.03 2.35
CA PHE A 90 14.65 2.17 1.19
C PHE A 90 15.98 2.18 0.43
N GLU A 91 16.65 1.03 0.39
CA GLU A 91 17.93 0.91 -0.31
C GLU A 91 17.72 0.71 -1.80
N SER A 92 18.66 1.22 -2.60
CA SER A 92 18.63 1.08 -4.05
C SER A 92 18.69 -0.39 -4.47
N GLY A 93 17.90 -0.76 -5.47
CA GLY A 93 17.92 -2.09 -6.07
C GLY A 93 17.12 -3.15 -5.30
N LYS A 94 16.40 -2.76 -4.25
CA LYS A 94 15.66 -3.71 -3.40
C LYS A 94 14.18 -3.44 -3.44
N ASN A 95 13.39 -4.48 -3.16
CA ASN A 95 11.95 -4.41 -2.99
C ASN A 95 11.57 -4.48 -1.52
N TYR A 96 10.57 -3.68 -1.14
CA TYR A 96 10.07 -3.59 0.23
C TYR A 96 8.58 -3.86 0.24
N PHE A 97 8.09 -4.45 1.33
CA PHE A 97 6.70 -4.87 1.46
C PHE A 97 6.13 -4.28 2.73
N ILE A 98 5.06 -3.48 2.60
CA ILE A 98 4.41 -2.81 3.71
C ILE A 98 2.93 -3.17 3.66
N ARG A 99 2.45 -3.77 4.74
CA ARG A 99 1.06 -4.19 4.87
C ARG A 99 0.27 -3.11 5.59
N GLN A 100 -0.83 -2.72 4.99
CA GLN A 100 -1.84 -1.88 5.64
C GLN A 100 -2.89 -2.79 6.25
N PHE A 101 -3.30 -2.49 7.47
CA PHE A 101 -4.37 -3.23 8.11
C PHE A 101 -5.35 -2.27 8.78
N ILE A 102 -6.61 -2.68 8.82
CA ILE A 102 -7.68 -1.92 9.44
C ILE A 102 -7.72 -2.31 10.92
N LYS A 103 -7.88 -1.32 11.79
CA LYS A 103 -7.99 -1.54 13.24
C LYS A 103 -9.24 -0.86 13.77
N LEU A 104 -9.67 -1.26 14.96
CA LEU A 104 -10.81 -0.65 15.61
C LEU A 104 -10.53 0.82 15.88
N GLY A 105 -11.53 1.66 15.63
CA GLY A 105 -11.50 3.08 15.95
C GLY A 105 -12.54 3.39 17.03
N ALA A 106 -12.62 4.66 17.41
CA ALA A 106 -13.60 5.12 18.38
C ALA A 106 -14.99 5.23 17.75
N PHE A 107 -15.08 5.70 16.50
CA PHE A 107 -16.32 5.90 15.77
C PHE A 107 -16.35 5.15 14.45
N VAL A 108 -15.22 5.13 13.75
CA VAL A 108 -15.05 4.39 12.50
C VAL A 108 -13.74 3.61 12.59
N GLY A 109 -13.49 2.72 11.65
CA GLY A 109 -12.24 2.00 11.63
C GLY A 109 -11.07 2.91 11.27
N GLY A 110 -9.92 2.68 11.89
CA GLY A 110 -8.66 3.28 11.54
C GLY A 110 -7.80 2.33 10.73
N ALA A 111 -6.59 2.74 10.39
CA ALA A 111 -5.63 1.91 9.70
C ALA A 111 -4.22 2.16 10.22
N ASP A 112 -3.36 1.18 10.07
CA ASP A 112 -1.97 1.29 10.42
C ASP A 112 -1.13 0.48 9.43
N LEU A 113 0.17 0.59 9.55
CA LEU A 113 1.13 0.00 8.63
C LEU A 113 2.12 -0.88 9.37
N GLU A 114 2.58 -1.94 8.70
CA GLU A 114 3.71 -2.71 9.19
C GLU A 114 4.59 -3.13 8.02
N GLN A 115 5.89 -3.05 8.22
CA GLN A 115 6.83 -3.60 7.25
C GLN A 115 6.95 -5.08 7.50
N VAL A 116 6.87 -5.89 6.44
CA VAL A 116 7.01 -7.33 6.54
C VAL A 116 8.27 -7.78 5.80
N SER A 117 8.72 -9.00 6.08
CA SER A 117 9.88 -9.55 5.40
C SER A 117 9.59 -9.74 3.91
N GLU A 118 10.63 -9.78 3.11
CA GLU A 118 10.48 -10.04 1.67
C GLU A 118 9.75 -11.34 1.41
N ALA A 119 10.09 -12.41 2.13
CA ALA A 119 9.45 -13.70 1.96
C ALA A 119 7.95 -13.65 2.27
N GLN A 120 7.58 -13.00 3.39
CA GLN A 120 6.18 -12.84 3.77
C GLN A 120 5.44 -11.96 2.77
N GLY A 121 6.04 -10.84 2.39
CA GLY A 121 5.43 -9.92 1.45
C GLY A 121 5.15 -10.55 0.10
N LYS A 122 6.10 -11.29 -0.44
CA LYS A 122 5.92 -12.00 -1.71
C LYS A 122 4.80 -13.03 -1.62
N ALA A 123 4.75 -13.80 -0.55
CA ALA A 123 3.70 -14.80 -0.34
C ALA A 123 2.32 -14.13 -0.27
N ASP A 124 2.22 -13.02 0.44
CA ASP A 124 0.97 -12.29 0.58
C ASP A 124 0.52 -11.67 -0.75
N VAL A 125 1.41 -10.91 -1.39
CA VAL A 125 1.09 -10.17 -2.63
C VAL A 125 0.78 -11.11 -3.78
N ALA A 126 1.39 -12.28 -3.82
CA ALA A 126 1.12 -13.27 -4.87
C ALA A 126 -0.35 -13.67 -4.94
N LYS A 127 -1.08 -13.55 -3.85
CA LYS A 127 -2.50 -13.91 -3.75
C LYS A 127 -3.44 -12.74 -4.07
N LEU A 128 -2.90 -11.57 -4.32
CA LEU A 128 -3.67 -10.34 -4.51
C LEU A 128 -3.60 -9.90 -5.96
N GLU A 129 -4.40 -8.89 -6.30
CA GLU A 129 -4.35 -8.26 -7.61
C GLU A 129 -3.97 -6.79 -7.47
N MET A 130 -3.30 -6.26 -8.49
CA MET A 130 -2.80 -4.90 -8.47
C MET A 130 -3.91 -3.89 -8.70
N ALA A 131 -3.98 -2.89 -7.82
CA ALA A 131 -4.88 -1.76 -8.01
C ALA A 131 -4.20 -0.68 -8.84
N GLN A 132 -5.01 0.10 -9.54
CA GLN A 132 -4.54 1.27 -10.25
C GLN A 132 -4.33 2.39 -9.24
N GLY A 133 -3.11 2.93 -9.18
CA GLY A 133 -2.75 3.95 -8.21
C GLY A 133 -3.09 5.36 -8.65
N GLY A 134 -2.73 6.32 -7.81
CA GLY A 134 -2.75 7.74 -8.13
C GLY A 134 -4.00 8.49 -7.76
N LYS A 135 -4.99 7.84 -7.15
CA LYS A 135 -6.24 8.50 -6.75
C LYS A 135 -6.41 8.43 -5.24
N CYS A 136 -6.35 9.58 -4.60
CA CYS A 136 -6.60 9.74 -3.17
C CYS A 136 -7.62 10.86 -2.98
N ARG A 137 -8.28 10.83 -1.82
CA ARG A 137 -9.15 11.93 -1.44
C ARG A 137 -8.31 13.18 -1.13
N PRO A 138 -8.84 14.40 -1.33
CA PRO A 138 -8.12 15.59 -0.90
C PRO A 138 -7.84 15.53 0.60
N PRO A 139 -6.67 16.04 1.05
CA PRO A 139 -6.40 16.11 2.48
C PRO A 139 -7.47 16.91 3.21
N VAL A 140 -7.86 16.43 4.38
CA VAL A 140 -8.78 17.17 5.25
C VAL A 140 -7.98 18.31 5.88
N LYS A 141 -8.45 19.52 5.69
CA LYS A 141 -7.82 20.72 6.26
C LYS A 141 -8.39 21.01 7.64
#